data_2cfe16f5cf78a03a532714025a1e26a2
#
_entry.id   2cfe16f5cf78a03a532714025a1e26a2
#
_cell.length_a   1.000
_cell.length_b   1.000
_cell.length_c   1.000
_cell.angle_alpha   90.00
_cell.angle_beta   90.00
_cell.angle_gamma   90.00
#
_symmetry.space_group_name_H-M   'P 1'
#
loop_
_entity.id
_entity.type
_entity.pdbx_description
1 polymer ?
#
loop_
_entity_poly.entity_id
_entity_poly.type
_entity_poly.pdbx_seq_one_letter_code
_entity_poly.pdbx_strand_id
1 'polypeptide(L)'
;FSRSVIPYQRDQDNPVKYYKHKGVYAFRKQALIDFYHTPVTPLEAAEKIEAIRYQEIGKKIKMVETNVEAIGIDTPEDLDKAIQFLTSDE
;
A
#
# COMPACT_ATOMS: atom_id res chain seq x y z
N PHE A 1 2.85 -6.37 -3.68
CA PHE A 1 1.82 -5.31 -3.75
C PHE A 1 1.05 -5.40 -5.05
N SER A 2 -0.25 -5.15 -5.00
CA SER A 2 -1.08 -5.10 -6.19
C SER A 2 -2.37 -4.33 -5.90
N ARG A 3 -2.95 -3.72 -6.93
CA ARG A 3 -4.30 -3.17 -6.86
C ARG A 3 -5.35 -4.26 -6.95
N SER A 4 -4.99 -5.43 -7.48
CA SER A 4 -5.84 -6.60 -7.48
C SER A 4 -5.73 -7.35 -6.17
N VAL A 5 -6.77 -8.11 -5.82
CA VAL A 5 -6.73 -8.99 -4.66
C VAL A 5 -5.77 -10.14 -4.95
N ILE A 6 -4.71 -10.25 -4.18
CA ILE A 6 -3.70 -11.31 -4.28
C ILE A 6 -3.42 -11.88 -2.89
N PRO A 7 -3.12 -13.18 -2.77
CA PRO A 7 -3.17 -14.19 -3.82
C PRO A 7 -4.61 -14.52 -4.25
N TYR A 8 -4.75 -15.12 -5.43
CA TYR A 8 -6.04 -15.63 -5.90
C TYR A 8 -6.43 -16.86 -5.10
N GLN A 9 -7.59 -16.82 -4.45
CA GLN A 9 -8.10 -17.96 -3.69
C GLN A 9 -8.81 -18.92 -4.63
N ARG A 10 -8.12 -20.00 -4.99
CA ARG A 10 -8.66 -21.00 -5.90
C ARG A 10 -9.65 -21.92 -5.22
N ASP A 11 -9.32 -22.39 -4.01
CA ASP A 11 -10.10 -23.37 -3.27
C ASP A 11 -10.69 -22.72 -2.02
N GLN A 12 -11.97 -22.93 -1.75
CA GLN A 12 -12.63 -22.38 -0.56
C GLN A 12 -12.18 -23.09 0.74
N ASP A 13 -11.62 -24.30 0.63
CA ASP A 13 -11.16 -25.07 1.78
C ASP A 13 -9.83 -24.57 2.35
N ASN A 14 -9.12 -23.72 1.61
CA ASN A 14 -7.86 -23.09 2.03
C ASN A 14 -8.06 -21.59 2.15
N PRO A 15 -8.55 -21.08 3.28
CA PRO A 15 -8.78 -19.66 3.44
C PRO A 15 -7.47 -18.88 3.37
N VAL A 16 -7.47 -17.81 2.60
CA VAL A 16 -6.33 -16.91 2.44
C VAL A 16 -6.53 -15.69 3.33
N LYS A 17 -5.51 -15.36 4.10
CA LYS A 17 -5.51 -14.12 4.87
C LYS A 17 -5.05 -12.98 3.97
N TYR A 18 -5.91 -11.99 3.80
CA TYR A 18 -5.61 -10.82 2.99
C TYR A 18 -5.23 -9.64 3.87
N TYR A 19 -4.35 -8.80 3.33
CA TYR A 19 -3.91 -7.57 3.97
C TYR A 19 -4.16 -6.41 3.04
N LYS A 20 -4.60 -5.29 3.61
CA LYS A 20 -4.75 -4.05 2.88
C LYS A 20 -3.49 -3.21 3.06
N HIS A 21 -2.91 -2.79 1.94
CA HIS A 21 -1.74 -1.92 1.95
C HIS A 21 -2.09 -0.53 2.49
N LYS A 22 -1.31 -0.07 3.43
CA LYS A 22 -1.36 1.30 3.93
C LYS A 22 -0.26 2.12 3.30
N GLY A 23 -0.56 3.33 2.82
CA GLY A 23 0.38 4.19 2.13
C GLY A 23 1.32 4.97 3.05
N VAL A 24 1.87 4.32 4.07
CA VAL A 24 2.82 4.95 5.00
C VAL A 24 4.14 4.20 4.92
N TYR A 25 5.21 4.92 4.57
CA TYR A 25 6.53 4.34 4.35
C TYR A 25 7.58 5.05 5.19
N ALA A 26 8.54 4.27 5.69
CA ALA A 26 9.73 4.80 6.32
C ALA A 26 10.97 4.29 5.57
N PHE A 27 11.90 5.18 5.28
CA PHE A 27 13.12 4.86 4.55
C PHE A 27 14.33 5.28 5.36
N ARG A 28 15.41 4.49 5.25
CA ARG A 28 16.73 5.01 5.58
C ARG A 28 17.10 6.05 4.52
N LYS A 29 17.89 7.06 4.89
CA LYS A 29 18.22 8.16 3.99
C LYS A 29 18.77 7.68 2.65
N GLN A 30 19.73 6.76 2.67
CA GLN A 30 20.34 6.26 1.43
C GLN A 30 19.33 5.47 0.58
N ALA A 31 18.45 4.70 1.23
CA ALA A 31 17.41 3.96 0.51
C ALA A 31 16.45 4.90 -0.21
N LEU A 32 16.10 6.02 0.40
CA LEU A 32 15.22 7.02 -0.23
C LEU A 32 15.91 7.69 -1.41
N ILE A 33 17.20 8.02 -1.29
CA ILE A 33 17.99 8.61 -2.37
C ILE A 33 18.07 7.63 -3.54
N ASP A 34 18.36 6.36 -3.28
CA ASP A 34 18.45 5.32 -4.30
C ASP A 34 17.09 5.14 -5.01
N PHE A 35 16.00 5.16 -4.27
CA PHE A 35 14.65 5.09 -4.81
C PHE A 35 14.37 6.26 -5.76
N TYR A 36 14.72 7.47 -5.34
CA TYR A 36 14.52 8.69 -6.14
C TYR A 36 15.26 8.62 -7.47
N HIS A 37 16.47 8.05 -7.49
CA HIS A 37 17.28 7.94 -8.70
C HIS A 37 16.95 6.72 -9.55
N THR A 38 16.06 5.85 -9.10
CA THR A 38 15.66 4.66 -9.84
C THR A 38 14.52 5.00 -10.80
N PRO A 39 14.64 4.65 -12.11
CA PRO A 39 13.54 4.88 -13.06
C PRO A 39 12.31 4.04 -12.71
N VAL A 40 11.15 4.48 -13.16
CA VAL A 40 9.90 3.74 -13.01
C VAL A 40 10.02 2.36 -13.67
N THR A 41 9.63 1.32 -12.92
CA THR A 41 9.68 -0.06 -13.39
C THR A 41 8.36 -0.46 -14.08
N PRO A 42 8.36 -1.53 -14.90
CA PRO A 42 7.15 -1.93 -15.65
C PRO A 42 5.94 -2.23 -14.77
N LEU A 43 6.10 -2.95 -13.67
CA LEU A 43 4.97 -3.28 -12.80
C LEU A 43 4.47 -2.05 -12.04
N GLU A 44 5.36 -1.18 -11.62
CA GLU A 44 4.97 0.10 -11.02
C GLU A 44 4.17 0.94 -12.00
N ALA A 45 4.62 1.03 -13.26
CA ALA A 45 3.92 1.78 -14.29
C ALA A 45 2.52 1.21 -14.54
N ALA A 46 2.38 -0.11 -14.50
CA ALA A 46 1.10 -0.77 -14.71
C ALA A 46 0.11 -0.55 -13.57
N GLU A 47 0.55 -0.67 -12.33
CA GLU A 47 -0.34 -0.62 -11.18
C GLU A 47 -0.34 0.73 -10.45
N LYS A 48 0.60 1.62 -10.77
CA LYS A 48 0.73 2.93 -10.12
C LYS A 48 0.92 2.83 -8.60
N ILE A 49 1.69 1.85 -8.18
CA ILE A 49 2.11 1.65 -6.79
C ILE A 49 3.62 1.79 -6.73
N GLU A 50 4.11 2.86 -6.12
CA GLU A 50 5.55 3.19 -6.11
C GLU A 50 6.39 2.15 -5.37
N ALA A 51 5.85 1.51 -4.34
CA ALA A 51 6.56 0.47 -3.59
C ALA A 51 6.98 -0.71 -4.46
N ILE A 52 6.29 -0.97 -5.56
CA ILE A 52 6.62 -2.04 -6.50
C ILE A 52 7.99 -1.79 -7.13
N ARG A 53 8.35 -0.54 -7.43
CA ARG A 53 9.68 -0.19 -7.95
C ARG A 53 10.79 -0.73 -7.05
N TYR A 54 10.62 -0.56 -5.75
CA TYR A 54 11.61 -1.00 -4.77
C TYR A 54 11.78 -2.51 -4.77
N GLN A 55 10.66 -3.24 -4.90
CA GLN A 55 10.70 -4.70 -4.99
C GLN A 55 11.32 -5.19 -6.29
N GLU A 56 11.00 -4.55 -7.43
CA GLU A 56 11.53 -4.96 -8.73
C GLU A 56 13.04 -4.79 -8.85
N ILE A 57 13.65 -3.88 -8.10
CA ILE A 57 15.11 -3.72 -8.06
C ILE A 57 15.78 -4.59 -7.00
N GLY A 58 15.04 -5.52 -6.42
CA GLY A 58 15.60 -6.50 -5.48
C GLY A 58 15.79 -6.01 -4.06
N LYS A 59 15.20 -4.89 -3.68
CA LYS A 59 15.24 -4.37 -2.31
C LYS A 59 14.19 -5.03 -1.44
N LYS A 60 14.39 -4.97 -0.14
CA LYS A 60 13.47 -5.56 0.84
C LYS A 60 12.66 -4.48 1.54
N ILE A 61 11.39 -4.76 1.76
CA ILE A 61 10.48 -3.89 2.50
C ILE A 61 9.98 -4.66 3.71
N LYS A 62 10.28 -4.15 4.91
CA LYS A 62 9.76 -4.74 6.15
C LYS A 62 8.31 -4.28 6.31
N MET A 63 7.40 -5.25 6.37
CA MET A 63 5.99 -4.97 6.59
C MET A 63 5.65 -5.06 8.07
N VAL A 64 4.82 -4.13 8.53
CA VAL A 64 4.31 -4.13 9.90
C VAL A 64 2.80 -4.22 9.84
N GLU A 65 2.24 -5.26 10.46
CA GLU A 65 0.80 -5.43 10.53
C GLU A 65 0.18 -4.47 11.55
N THR A 66 -0.94 -3.87 11.21
CA THR A 66 -1.70 -3.00 12.10
C THR A 66 -3.19 -3.32 11.99
N ASN A 67 -3.92 -3.16 13.09
CA ASN A 67 -5.37 -3.28 13.12
C ASN A 67 -6.06 -1.90 13.05
N VAL A 68 -5.29 -0.83 12.94
CA VAL A 68 -5.83 0.52 12.87
C VAL A 68 -6.31 0.79 11.45
N GLU A 69 -7.58 1.15 11.29
CA GLU A 69 -8.12 1.60 10.03
C GLU A 69 -7.85 3.09 9.84
N ALA A 70 -7.50 3.45 8.62
CA ALA A 70 -7.33 4.84 8.22
C ALA A 70 -8.12 5.08 6.95
N ILE A 71 -8.62 6.30 6.77
CA ILE A 71 -9.35 6.71 5.58
C ILE A 71 -8.42 7.56 4.73
N GLY A 72 -8.14 7.09 3.49
CA GLY A 72 -7.40 7.88 2.51
C GLY A 72 -8.27 9.00 1.97
N ILE A 73 -7.69 10.18 1.82
CA ILE A 73 -8.39 11.37 1.34
C ILE A 73 -7.77 11.78 0.01
N ASP A 74 -8.43 11.42 -1.10
CA ASP A 74 -8.02 11.79 -2.45
C ASP A 74 -9.08 12.64 -3.17
N THR A 75 -10.33 12.60 -2.72
CA THR A 75 -11.47 13.29 -3.32
C THR A 75 -12.25 14.06 -2.26
N PRO A 76 -13.12 15.04 -2.65
CA PRO A 76 -14.00 15.69 -1.68
C PRO A 76 -14.92 14.73 -0.92
N GLU A 77 -15.39 13.66 -1.58
CA GLU A 77 -16.20 12.63 -0.93
C GLU A 77 -15.40 11.89 0.14
N ASP A 78 -14.12 11.62 -0.10
CA ASP A 78 -13.24 10.99 0.87
C ASP A 78 -13.04 11.87 2.10
N LEU A 79 -12.94 13.19 1.90
CA LEU A 79 -12.85 14.14 3.01
C LEU A 79 -14.11 14.11 3.87
N ASP A 80 -15.30 14.05 3.26
CA ASP A 80 -16.55 13.94 3.99
C ASP A 80 -16.62 12.66 4.81
N LYS A 81 -16.16 11.54 4.24
CA LYS A 81 -16.07 10.25 4.95
C LYS A 81 -15.12 10.34 6.14
N ALA A 82 -13.97 11.00 5.97
CA ALA A 82 -13.00 11.18 7.04
C ALA A 82 -13.57 12.03 8.18
N ILE A 83 -14.32 13.08 7.87
CA ILE A 83 -14.99 13.92 8.86
C ILE A 83 -16.01 13.10 9.63
N GLN A 84 -16.82 12.30 8.96
CA GLN A 84 -17.80 11.43 9.59
C GLN A 84 -17.11 10.39 10.51
N PHE A 85 -16.01 9.82 10.06
CA PHE A 85 -15.24 8.86 10.85
C PHE A 85 -14.72 9.49 12.15
N LEU A 86 -14.17 10.69 12.08
CA LEU A 86 -13.66 11.41 13.26
C LEU A 86 -14.78 11.81 14.21
N THR A 87 -15.94 12.24 13.70
CA THR A 87 -17.08 12.62 14.52
C THR A 87 -17.80 11.43 15.15
N SER A 88 -17.78 10.27 14.50
CA SER A 88 -18.41 9.07 15.05
C SER A 88 -17.61 8.46 16.21
N ASP A 89 -16.33 8.79 16.35
CA ASP A 89 -15.45 8.31 17.43
C ASP A 89 -15.58 9.13 18.73
N GLU A 90 -16.35 10.19 18.68
CA GLU A 90 -16.71 10.99 19.85
C GLU A 90 -17.98 10.45 20.52
#